data_7e6c6834920b281030015f8215ce63e9
#
_entry.id   7e6c6834920b281030015f8215ce63e9
#
_cell.length_a   1.000
_cell.length_b   1.000
_cell.length_c   1.000
_cell.angle_alpha   90.00
_cell.angle_beta   90.00
_cell.angle_gamma   90.00
#
_symmetry.space_group_name_H-M   'P 1'
#
loop_
_entity.id
_entity.type
_entity.pdbx_description
1 polymer ?
#
loop_
_entity_poly.entity_id
_entity_poly.type
_entity_poly.pdbx_seq_one_letter_code
_entity_poly.pdbx_strand_id
1 'polypeptide(L)'
;SPCFRKEVGAHGIEERGVYRIHQFEKQEMVVVCKPEDSKAWYEKLWQNTVDFFRSLDIPVRTLECCSGDLADLKVKSCDVEAWSPRQKKYFEVGSCSNLGDAQARRLGIRIRSKENPKELYFAHTLNNTVVAPPRMLIAFLENNLREDGSVAIPKPLQPYMGGMTELRKK
;
A
#
# COMPACT_ATOMS: atom_id res chain seq x y z
N SER A 1 1.28 -11.30 -4.94
CA SER A 1 0.45 -12.04 -5.91
C SER A 1 0.25 -11.23 -7.18
N PRO A 2 0.05 -11.89 -8.32
CA PRO A 2 -0.31 -11.20 -9.55
C PRO A 2 -1.72 -10.59 -9.45
N CYS A 3 -1.87 -9.39 -10.01
CA CYS A 3 -3.11 -8.63 -10.06
C CYS A 3 -3.42 -8.27 -11.51
N PHE A 4 -4.71 -8.32 -11.85
CA PHE A 4 -5.19 -8.04 -13.20
C PHE A 4 -6.32 -7.03 -13.17
N ARG A 5 -6.29 -6.05 -14.09
CA ARG A 5 -7.33 -5.02 -14.22
C ARG A 5 -7.64 -4.75 -15.68
N LYS A 6 -8.92 -4.54 -16.01
CA LYS A 6 -9.33 -4.10 -17.35
C LYS A 6 -8.89 -2.68 -17.69
N GLU A 7 -8.79 -1.83 -16.68
CA GLU A 7 -8.43 -0.40 -16.81
C GLU A 7 -9.32 0.36 -17.82
N VAL A 8 -10.60 0.03 -17.87
CA VAL A 8 -11.59 0.66 -18.74
C VAL A 8 -12.01 2.00 -18.15
N GLY A 9 -11.95 3.07 -18.97
CA GLY A 9 -12.37 4.41 -18.56
C GLY A 9 -11.29 5.28 -17.93
N ALA A 10 -10.07 4.76 -17.80
CA ALA A 10 -8.93 5.54 -17.37
C ALA A 10 -8.40 6.38 -18.57
N HIS A 11 -8.40 7.70 -18.45
CA HIS A 11 -7.93 8.63 -19.48
C HIS A 11 -7.07 9.73 -18.86
N GLY A 12 -5.82 9.88 -19.32
CA GLY A 12 -4.96 10.99 -18.91
C GLY A 12 -3.46 10.73 -19.00
N ILE A 13 -2.67 11.77 -18.72
CA ILE A 13 -1.20 11.69 -18.72
C ILE A 13 -0.70 10.72 -17.62
N GLU A 14 -1.44 10.58 -16.52
CA GLU A 14 -1.09 9.71 -15.39
C GLU A 14 -1.16 8.22 -15.73
N GLU A 15 -1.82 7.88 -16.83
CA GLU A 15 -1.96 6.50 -17.30
C GLU A 15 -0.85 6.06 -18.25
N ARG A 16 0.02 6.97 -18.64
CA ARG A 16 1.19 6.64 -19.46
C ARG A 16 2.29 6.01 -18.61
N GLY A 17 2.99 5.06 -19.21
CA GLY A 17 4.08 4.35 -18.56
C GLY A 17 3.58 3.22 -17.65
N VAL A 18 4.26 3.00 -16.52
CA VAL A 18 4.00 1.85 -15.63
C VAL A 18 3.08 2.17 -14.45
N TYR A 19 2.57 3.40 -14.35
CA TYR A 19 1.72 3.80 -13.20
C TYR A 19 0.41 3.01 -13.16
N ARG A 20 -0.19 2.76 -14.33
CA ARG A 20 -1.44 2.04 -14.47
C ARG A 20 -1.34 1.02 -15.59
N ILE A 21 -1.31 -0.26 -15.25
CA ILE A 21 -1.07 -1.37 -16.17
C ILE A 21 -2.04 -2.51 -15.92
N HIS A 22 -2.29 -3.33 -16.96
CA HIS A 22 -3.28 -4.41 -16.93
C HIS A 22 -2.88 -5.57 -16.02
N GLN A 23 -1.58 -5.85 -15.93
CA GLN A 23 -1.03 -6.92 -15.09
C GLN A 23 0.13 -6.37 -14.27
N PHE A 24 0.10 -6.60 -12.98
CA PHE A 24 1.17 -6.20 -12.05
C PHE A 24 1.20 -7.16 -10.86
N GLU A 25 2.28 -7.10 -10.10
CA GLU A 25 2.37 -7.77 -8.82
C GLU A 25 2.09 -6.78 -7.69
N LYS A 26 1.59 -7.30 -6.57
CA LYS A 26 1.36 -6.54 -5.35
C LYS A 26 1.58 -7.42 -4.12
N GLN A 27 2.23 -6.86 -3.12
CA GLN A 27 2.29 -7.41 -1.78
C GLN A 27 1.30 -6.66 -0.89
N GLU A 28 0.47 -7.42 -0.21
CA GLU A 28 -0.60 -6.90 0.64
C GLU A 28 -0.49 -7.50 2.03
N MET A 29 -0.60 -6.65 3.06
CA MET A 29 -0.81 -7.09 4.44
C MET A 29 -2.31 -7.29 4.65
N VAL A 30 -2.70 -8.45 5.15
CA VAL A 30 -4.08 -8.76 5.49
C VAL A 30 -4.16 -9.15 6.95
N VAL A 31 -5.12 -8.57 7.67
CA VAL A 31 -5.36 -8.85 9.08
C VAL A 31 -6.81 -9.29 9.26
N VAL A 32 -6.98 -10.35 10.04
CA VAL A 32 -8.26 -10.78 10.58
C VAL A 32 -8.14 -10.71 12.10
N CYS A 33 -8.96 -9.89 12.74
CA CYS A 33 -8.82 -9.61 14.17
C CYS A 33 -10.19 -9.49 14.85
N LYS A 34 -10.15 -9.36 16.18
CA LYS A 34 -11.32 -9.00 16.96
C LYS A 34 -11.75 -7.55 16.66
N PRO A 35 -13.05 -7.22 16.78
CA PRO A 35 -13.55 -5.86 16.56
C PRO A 35 -12.81 -4.80 17.38
N GLU A 36 -12.55 -5.07 18.65
CA GLU A 36 -11.87 -4.17 19.58
C GLU A 36 -10.42 -3.87 19.18
N ASP A 37 -9.74 -4.80 18.47
CA ASP A 37 -8.34 -4.66 18.08
C ASP A 37 -8.18 -3.94 16.72
N SER A 38 -9.27 -3.75 15.97
CA SER A 38 -9.18 -3.32 14.57
C SER A 38 -8.59 -1.92 14.40
N LYS A 39 -8.81 -1.00 15.35
CA LYS A 39 -8.21 0.33 15.32
C LYS A 39 -6.70 0.26 15.46
N ALA A 40 -6.20 -0.49 16.45
CA ALA A 40 -4.77 -0.64 16.68
C ALA A 40 -4.07 -1.33 15.49
N TRP A 41 -4.70 -2.34 14.90
CA TRP A 41 -4.20 -2.99 13.70
C TRP A 41 -4.17 -2.06 12.49
N TYR A 42 -5.20 -1.21 12.32
CA TYR A 42 -5.22 -0.22 11.25
C TYR A 42 -4.02 0.74 11.34
N GLU A 43 -3.78 1.30 12.53
CA GLU A 43 -2.67 2.22 12.76
C GLU A 43 -1.31 1.54 12.50
N LYS A 44 -1.14 0.30 12.96
CA LYS A 44 0.07 -0.48 12.74
C LYS A 44 0.31 -0.79 11.27
N LEU A 45 -0.71 -1.21 10.54
CA LEU A 45 -0.61 -1.51 9.11
C LEU A 45 -0.21 -0.28 8.30
N TRP A 46 -0.89 0.84 8.55
CA TRP A 46 -0.60 2.10 7.91
C TRP A 46 0.83 2.59 8.21
N GLN A 47 1.25 2.54 9.47
CA GLN A 47 2.58 2.96 9.89
C GLN A 47 3.68 2.11 9.24
N ASN A 48 3.47 0.80 9.10
CA ASN A 48 4.42 -0.09 8.42
C ASN A 48 4.73 0.38 6.99
N THR A 49 3.74 0.82 6.24
CA THR A 49 3.96 1.33 4.87
C THR A 49 4.70 2.66 4.88
N VAL A 50 4.33 3.57 5.77
CA VAL A 50 5.03 4.86 5.93
C VAL A 50 6.50 4.64 6.27
N ASP A 51 6.78 3.77 7.24
CA ASP A 51 8.16 3.47 7.68
C ASP A 51 8.97 2.78 6.60
N PHE A 52 8.33 1.89 5.83
CA PHE A 52 8.96 1.22 4.69
C PHE A 52 9.43 2.24 3.64
N PHE A 53 8.57 3.15 3.19
CA PHE A 53 8.95 4.16 2.21
C PHE A 53 10.01 5.13 2.75
N ARG A 54 9.89 5.55 4.01
CA ARG A 54 10.89 6.40 4.67
C ARG A 54 12.25 5.74 4.81
N SER A 55 12.28 4.43 5.05
CA SER A 55 13.54 3.67 5.12
C SER A 55 14.31 3.66 3.79
N LEU A 56 13.62 3.95 2.70
CA LEU A 56 14.17 4.05 1.35
C LEU A 56 14.42 5.50 0.91
N ASP A 57 14.40 6.45 1.86
CA ASP A 57 14.58 7.89 1.61
C ASP A 57 13.54 8.47 0.63
N ILE A 58 12.34 7.88 0.57
CA ILE A 58 11.23 8.35 -0.28
C ILE A 58 10.29 9.19 0.58
N PRO A 59 10.11 10.50 0.29
CA PRO A 59 9.16 11.34 0.98
C PRO A 59 7.73 10.87 0.74
N VAL A 60 6.99 10.67 1.82
CA VAL A 60 5.57 10.27 1.77
C VAL A 60 4.71 11.18 2.61
N ARG A 61 3.46 11.30 2.21
CA ARG A 61 2.37 11.83 3.02
C ARG A 61 1.22 10.84 3.09
N THR A 62 0.30 11.07 3.99
CA THR A 62 -0.90 10.27 4.16
C THR A 62 -2.13 11.12 3.91
N LEU A 63 -3.11 10.54 3.21
CA LEU A 63 -4.37 11.17 2.88
C LEU A 63 -5.50 10.30 3.44
N GLU A 64 -6.15 10.76 4.51
CA GLU A 64 -7.34 10.09 5.04
C GLU A 64 -8.53 10.36 4.13
N CYS A 65 -9.20 9.30 3.67
CA CYS A 65 -10.37 9.42 2.81
C CYS A 65 -11.54 10.01 3.58
N CYS A 66 -12.19 11.02 3.01
CA CYS A 66 -13.42 11.56 3.56
C CYS A 66 -14.59 10.59 3.38
N SER A 67 -15.65 10.76 4.18
CA SER A 67 -16.80 9.85 4.16
C SER A 67 -17.50 9.79 2.80
N GLY A 68 -17.47 10.87 2.02
CA GLY A 68 -18.09 10.90 0.69
C GLY A 68 -17.32 10.13 -0.39
N ASP A 69 -16.06 9.75 -0.11
CA ASP A 69 -15.17 9.02 -1.03
C ASP A 69 -14.83 7.61 -0.54
N LEU A 70 -15.35 7.23 0.62
CA LEU A 70 -15.22 5.88 1.13
C LEU A 70 -16.05 4.89 0.31
N ALA A 71 -15.44 3.80 -0.14
CA ALA A 71 -16.18 2.70 -0.73
C ALA A 71 -17.12 2.03 0.30
N ASP A 72 -18.27 1.54 -0.15
CA ASP A 72 -19.37 1.02 0.67
C ASP A 72 -18.99 0.03 1.79
N LEU A 73 -17.91 -0.72 1.58
CA LEU A 73 -17.46 -1.73 2.56
C LEU A 73 -16.43 -1.20 3.55
N LYS A 74 -15.95 0.03 3.39
CA LYS A 74 -14.89 0.59 4.23
C LYS A 74 -15.46 1.40 5.39
N VAL A 75 -14.93 1.16 6.58
CA VAL A 75 -15.20 1.98 7.79
C VAL A 75 -14.20 3.12 7.89
N LYS A 76 -12.98 2.86 7.43
CA LYS A 76 -11.89 3.83 7.40
C LYS A 76 -10.91 3.49 6.30
N SER A 77 -10.39 4.49 5.61
CA SER A 77 -9.35 4.33 4.60
C SER A 77 -8.37 5.49 4.63
N CYS A 78 -7.10 5.18 4.39
CA CYS A 78 -6.03 6.17 4.28
C CYS A 78 -5.08 5.76 3.18
N ASP A 79 -4.82 6.66 2.25
CA ASP A 79 -3.84 6.43 1.20
C ASP A 79 -2.46 6.91 1.65
N VAL A 80 -1.44 6.19 1.22
CA VAL A 80 -0.04 6.61 1.34
C VAL A 80 0.40 7.08 -0.05
N GLU A 81 0.85 8.32 -0.11
CA GLU A 81 1.29 8.95 -1.35
C GLU A 81 2.78 9.30 -1.29
N ALA A 82 3.52 8.98 -2.34
CA ALA A 82 4.92 9.33 -2.50
C ALA A 82 5.10 10.60 -3.33
N TRP A 83 6.11 11.37 -3.01
CA TRP A 83 6.47 12.56 -3.78
C TRP A 83 7.09 12.20 -5.13
N SER A 84 6.65 12.84 -6.20
CA SER A 84 7.25 12.79 -7.52
C SER A 84 7.99 14.10 -7.81
N PRO A 85 9.34 14.12 -7.76
CA PRO A 85 10.13 15.29 -8.13
C PRO A 85 9.86 15.76 -9.57
N ARG A 86 9.64 14.82 -10.49
CA ARG A 86 9.34 15.10 -11.90
C ARG A 86 8.01 15.80 -12.10
N GLN A 87 6.96 15.31 -11.41
CA GLN A 87 5.60 15.86 -11.55
C GLN A 87 5.34 17.00 -10.57
N LYS A 88 6.19 17.20 -9.56
CA LYS A 88 6.02 18.15 -8.45
C LYS A 88 4.71 17.96 -7.71
N LYS A 89 4.29 16.73 -7.55
CA LYS A 89 3.09 16.34 -6.80
C LYS A 89 3.25 14.98 -6.12
N TYR A 90 2.36 14.69 -5.20
CA TYR A 90 2.22 13.37 -4.60
C TYR A 90 1.34 12.47 -5.46
N PHE A 91 1.61 11.17 -5.45
CA PHE A 91 0.78 10.15 -6.09
C PHE A 91 0.65 8.92 -5.19
N GLU A 92 -0.48 8.26 -5.27
CA GLU A 92 -0.80 7.09 -4.46
C GLU A 92 0.14 5.91 -4.76
N VAL A 93 0.75 5.37 -3.70
CA VAL A 93 1.60 4.17 -3.73
C VAL A 93 1.05 3.03 -2.92
N GLY A 94 0.10 3.28 -2.04
CA GLY A 94 -0.57 2.29 -1.23
C GLY A 94 -1.82 2.82 -0.56
N SER A 95 -2.70 1.92 -0.14
CA SER A 95 -3.94 2.26 0.56
C SER A 95 -4.19 1.28 1.69
N CYS A 96 -4.43 1.82 2.89
CA CYS A 96 -4.79 1.08 4.09
C CYS A 96 -6.29 1.16 4.32
N SER A 97 -6.95 0.03 4.54
CA SER A 97 -8.41 -0.03 4.70
C SER A 97 -8.81 -0.89 5.91
N ASN A 98 -9.73 -0.36 6.70
CA ASN A 98 -10.49 -1.12 7.68
C ASN A 98 -11.89 -1.35 7.12
N LEU A 99 -12.29 -2.61 6.99
CA LEU A 99 -13.58 -3.00 6.42
C LEU A 99 -14.57 -3.45 7.50
N GLY A 100 -14.22 -3.29 8.77
CA GLY A 100 -15.07 -3.78 9.86
C GLY A 100 -15.42 -5.26 9.65
N ASP A 101 -16.66 -5.63 9.85
CA ASP A 101 -17.15 -6.99 9.69
C ASP A 101 -17.78 -7.28 8.29
N ALA A 102 -17.74 -6.33 7.36
CA ALA A 102 -18.42 -6.44 6.09
C ALA A 102 -17.96 -7.65 5.25
N GLN A 103 -16.65 -7.87 5.14
CA GLN A 103 -16.12 -9.05 4.45
C GLN A 103 -16.33 -10.33 5.24
N ALA A 104 -16.17 -10.27 6.57
CA ALA A 104 -16.36 -11.42 7.44
C ALA A 104 -17.80 -11.96 7.37
N ARG A 105 -18.81 -11.09 7.28
CA ARG A 105 -20.21 -11.50 7.07
C ARG A 105 -20.41 -12.21 5.74
N ARG A 106 -19.84 -11.68 4.67
CA ARG A 106 -19.97 -12.29 3.32
C ARG A 106 -19.24 -13.63 3.21
N LEU A 107 -18.09 -13.77 3.88
CA LEU A 107 -17.24 -14.95 3.82
C LEU A 107 -17.52 -15.96 4.97
N GLY A 108 -18.37 -15.61 5.94
CA GLY A 108 -18.66 -16.45 7.08
C GLY A 108 -17.50 -16.54 8.10
N ILE A 109 -16.58 -15.56 8.12
CA ILE A 109 -15.42 -15.57 9.02
C ILE A 109 -15.86 -15.17 10.42
N ARG A 110 -15.78 -16.08 11.38
CA ARG A 110 -16.19 -15.88 12.76
C ARG A 110 -15.05 -16.18 13.73
N ILE A 111 -15.06 -15.44 14.82
CA ILE A 111 -14.21 -15.66 15.97
C ILE A 111 -15.01 -16.44 17.02
N ARG A 112 -14.38 -17.47 17.58
CA ARG A 112 -14.95 -18.20 18.73
C ARG A 112 -14.39 -17.57 20.00
N SER A 113 -15.28 -17.18 20.90
CA SER A 113 -14.88 -16.67 22.22
C SER A 113 -14.10 -17.74 22.98
N LYS A 114 -12.99 -17.34 23.63
CA LYS A 114 -12.24 -18.22 24.52
C LYS A 114 -12.97 -18.46 25.84
N GLU A 115 -13.73 -17.46 26.30
CA GLU A 115 -14.46 -17.47 27.56
C GLU A 115 -15.75 -18.29 27.44
N ASN A 116 -16.43 -18.16 26.30
CA ASN A 116 -17.63 -18.92 25.99
C ASN A 116 -17.54 -19.57 24.60
N PRO A 117 -17.13 -20.83 24.48
CA PRO A 117 -16.95 -21.52 23.19
C PRO A 117 -18.23 -21.64 22.34
N LYS A 118 -19.41 -21.42 22.91
CA LYS A 118 -20.68 -21.39 22.16
C LYS A 118 -20.93 -20.04 21.49
N GLU A 119 -20.23 -19.00 21.91
CA GLU A 119 -20.35 -17.66 21.39
C GLU A 119 -19.49 -17.48 20.14
N LEU A 120 -20.12 -17.10 19.04
CA LEU A 120 -19.51 -16.81 17.77
C LEU A 120 -19.88 -15.39 17.34
N TYR A 121 -18.87 -14.59 16.95
CA TYR A 121 -19.09 -13.26 16.43
C TYR A 121 -18.24 -13.01 15.17
N PHE A 122 -18.60 -12.03 14.36
CA PHE A 122 -17.87 -11.75 13.14
C PHE A 122 -16.54 -11.08 13.43
N ALA A 123 -15.52 -11.51 12.69
CA ALA A 123 -14.22 -10.85 12.72
C ALA A 123 -14.27 -9.48 12.03
N HIS A 124 -13.32 -8.60 12.35
CA HIS A 124 -12.97 -7.47 11.50
C HIS A 124 -11.85 -7.85 10.54
N THR A 125 -11.88 -7.29 9.35
CA THR A 125 -10.83 -7.49 8.33
C THR A 125 -10.22 -6.15 7.93
N LEU A 126 -8.91 -6.17 7.76
CA LEU A 126 -8.14 -5.01 7.33
C LEU A 126 -7.16 -5.43 6.25
N ASN A 127 -6.82 -4.51 5.39
CA ASN A 127 -5.73 -4.70 4.44
C ASN A 127 -4.95 -3.40 4.23
N ASN A 128 -3.70 -3.56 3.83
CA ASN A 128 -2.85 -2.44 3.45
C ASN A 128 -1.82 -2.89 2.41
N THR A 129 -1.67 -2.13 1.37
CA THR A 129 -0.61 -2.34 0.39
C THR A 129 0.76 -2.12 1.04
N VAL A 130 1.60 -3.15 1.02
CA VAL A 130 3.02 -3.00 1.36
C VAL A 130 3.73 -2.31 0.20
N VAL A 131 3.66 -2.95 -0.97
CA VAL A 131 4.28 -2.44 -2.19
C VAL A 131 3.52 -2.93 -3.43
N ALA A 132 3.29 -2.01 -4.35
CA ALA A 132 2.94 -2.27 -5.73
C ALA A 132 4.16 -1.90 -6.59
N PRO A 133 4.96 -2.87 -7.07
CA PRO A 133 6.24 -2.62 -7.73
C PRO A 133 6.21 -1.54 -8.81
N PRO A 134 5.20 -1.45 -9.70
CA PRO A 134 5.18 -0.42 -10.72
C PRO A 134 5.20 1.01 -10.16
N ARG A 135 4.37 1.29 -9.16
CA ARG A 135 4.32 2.62 -8.50
C ARG A 135 5.53 2.85 -7.63
N MET A 136 5.97 1.81 -6.91
CA MET A 136 7.20 1.87 -6.12
C MET A 136 8.41 2.18 -6.98
N LEU A 137 8.53 1.56 -8.16
CA LEU A 137 9.62 1.79 -9.10
C LEU A 137 9.68 3.26 -9.55
N ILE A 138 8.54 3.87 -9.84
CA ILE A 138 8.46 5.30 -10.16
C ILE A 138 9.01 6.13 -9.00
N ALA A 139 8.46 5.91 -7.79
CA ALA A 139 8.88 6.66 -6.60
C ALA A 139 10.38 6.48 -6.31
N PHE A 140 10.87 5.24 -6.40
CA PHE A 140 12.27 4.90 -6.17
C PHE A 140 13.20 5.58 -7.17
N LEU A 141 12.95 5.43 -8.47
CA LEU A 141 13.80 5.99 -9.51
C LEU A 141 13.82 7.52 -9.47
N GLU A 142 12.65 8.16 -9.32
CA GLU A 142 12.56 9.62 -9.34
C GLU A 142 13.21 10.28 -8.10
N ASN A 143 13.09 9.67 -6.92
CA ASN A 143 13.65 10.24 -5.68
C ASN A 143 15.15 9.94 -5.48
N ASN A 144 15.69 8.92 -6.15
CA ASN A 144 17.09 8.53 -6.01
C ASN A 144 17.94 8.86 -7.25
N LEU A 145 17.36 9.53 -8.26
CA LEU A 145 18.07 9.96 -9.46
C LEU A 145 19.06 11.09 -9.12
N ARG A 146 20.31 10.94 -9.57
CA ARG A 146 21.37 11.93 -9.41
C ARG A 146 21.60 12.74 -10.68
N GLU A 147 22.32 13.83 -10.57
CA GLU A 147 22.65 14.74 -11.70
C GLU A 147 23.44 14.02 -12.81
N ASP A 148 24.28 13.04 -12.45
CA ASP A 148 25.07 12.24 -13.41
C ASP A 148 24.24 11.14 -14.11
N GLY A 149 22.93 11.08 -13.84
CA GLY A 149 22.01 10.09 -14.39
C GLY A 149 22.08 8.71 -13.72
N SER A 150 22.91 8.54 -12.69
CA SER A 150 22.88 7.34 -11.84
C SER A 150 21.70 7.39 -10.87
N VAL A 151 21.27 6.21 -10.39
CA VAL A 151 20.23 6.09 -9.36
C VAL A 151 20.86 5.49 -8.11
N ALA A 152 20.80 6.22 -6.99
CA ALA A 152 21.29 5.72 -5.72
C ALA A 152 20.46 4.52 -5.23
N ILE A 153 21.11 3.52 -4.65
CA ILE A 153 20.42 2.41 -3.98
C ILE A 153 20.47 2.69 -2.47
N PRO A 154 19.30 2.93 -1.82
CA PRO A 154 19.23 3.12 -0.36
C PRO A 154 19.86 1.95 0.39
N LYS A 155 20.50 2.27 1.52
CA LYS A 155 21.23 1.27 2.33
C LYS A 155 20.43 0.00 2.63
N PRO A 156 19.13 0.06 3.00
CA PRO A 156 18.35 -1.14 3.29
C PRO A 156 18.18 -2.10 2.09
N LEU A 157 18.28 -1.59 0.85
CA LEU A 157 18.17 -2.42 -0.36
C LEU A 157 19.50 -3.02 -0.81
N GLN A 158 20.63 -2.42 -0.45
CA GLN A 158 21.95 -2.86 -0.92
C GLN A 158 22.26 -4.34 -0.67
N PRO A 159 21.94 -4.94 0.50
CA PRO A 159 22.14 -6.37 0.74
C PRO A 159 21.39 -7.26 -0.26
N TYR A 160 20.19 -6.84 -0.68
CA TYR A 160 19.35 -7.58 -1.64
C TYR A 160 19.78 -7.35 -3.10
N MET A 161 20.62 -6.37 -3.35
CA MET A 161 21.14 -5.97 -4.65
C MET A 161 22.62 -6.38 -4.84
N GLY A 162 23.08 -7.40 -4.11
CA GLY A 162 24.46 -7.86 -4.19
C GLY A 162 25.51 -6.83 -3.74
N GLY A 163 25.14 -5.93 -2.84
CA GLY A 163 26.00 -4.87 -2.33
C GLY A 163 26.14 -3.65 -3.25
N MET A 164 25.39 -3.59 -4.36
CA MET A 164 25.41 -2.43 -5.25
C MET A 164 24.91 -1.18 -4.51
N THR A 165 25.61 -0.06 -4.73
CA THR A 165 25.27 1.24 -4.13
C THR A 165 24.56 2.17 -5.10
N GLU A 166 24.59 1.86 -6.39
CA GLU A 166 23.95 2.65 -7.43
C GLU A 166 23.65 1.82 -8.68
N LEU A 167 22.70 2.29 -9.49
CA LEU A 167 22.43 1.82 -10.84
C LEU A 167 22.99 2.83 -11.84
N ARG A 168 23.70 2.36 -12.85
CA ARG A 168 24.23 3.19 -13.95
C ARG A 168 23.74 2.67 -15.30
N LYS A 169 23.49 3.60 -16.21
CA LYS A 169 23.25 3.24 -17.61
C LYS A 169 24.52 2.61 -18.17
N LYS A 170 24.36 1.47 -18.83
CA LYS A 170 25.45 0.83 -19.61
C LYS A 170 25.75 1.62 -20.88
#